data_040cf3550b0394f0bfef9959f7541d31
#
_entry.id   040cf3550b0394f0bfef9959f7541d31
#
_cell.length_a   1.000
_cell.length_b   1.000
_cell.length_c   1.000
_cell.angle_alpha   90.00
_cell.angle_beta   90.00
_cell.angle_gamma   90.00
#
_symmetry.space_group_name_H-M   'P 1'
#
loop_
_entity.id
_entity.type
_entity.pdbx_description
1 polymer ?
#
loop_
_entity_poly.entity_id
_entity_poly.type
_entity_poly.pdbx_seq_one_letter_code
_entity_poly.pdbx_strand_id
1 'polypeptide(L)'
;FGSSLRYVVEFKQWLVWKGDRWMFDETGEIHRLAKQVTLGIYEETANTTSDDRRRALAKFANKSESQRALDALIKLARTEDGIPLRVSELDKNPYLLGINNGVINLRAGSLRTSTQSEYITKLAPVTFNPDETCPKWLKFLDQAMGGDKDMIEYLQRIAGYSLTGITTEQQLFFLYGFGANGKSVFV
;
A
#
# COMPACT_ATOMS: atom_id res chain seq x y z
N PHE A 1 6.93 17.08 3.67
CA PHE A 1 5.95 15.98 3.57
C PHE A 1 5.73 15.44 2.14
N GLY A 2 6.13 16.14 1.10
CA GLY A 2 5.81 15.80 -0.30
C GLY A 2 6.26 14.40 -0.76
N SER A 3 7.36 13.87 -0.25
CA SER A 3 7.82 12.52 -0.54
C SER A 3 6.88 11.43 0.00
N SER A 4 6.17 11.71 1.09
CA SER A 4 5.31 10.75 1.80
C SER A 4 3.83 10.89 1.48
N LEU A 5 3.47 11.74 0.52
CA LEU A 5 2.09 12.03 0.15
C LEU A 5 1.87 11.84 -1.34
N ARG A 6 0.73 11.29 -1.72
CA ARG A 6 0.22 11.25 -3.10
C ARG A 6 -1.28 11.51 -3.08
N TYR A 7 -1.80 12.00 -4.19
CA TYR A 7 -3.23 12.22 -4.38
C TYR A 7 -3.72 11.44 -5.59
N VAL A 8 -4.56 10.43 -5.36
CA VAL A 8 -5.15 9.62 -6.44
C VAL A 8 -6.31 10.39 -7.05
N VAL A 9 -6.12 10.83 -8.29
CA VAL A 9 -7.01 11.78 -8.96
C VAL A 9 -8.41 11.21 -9.16
N GLU A 10 -8.50 9.97 -9.63
CA GLU A 10 -9.77 9.31 -9.95
C GLU A 10 -10.58 8.98 -8.69
N PHE A 11 -9.90 8.59 -7.61
CA PHE A 11 -10.55 8.28 -6.32
C PHE A 11 -10.79 9.53 -5.48
N LYS A 12 -10.15 10.65 -5.82
CA LYS A 12 -10.18 11.90 -5.04
C LYS A 12 -9.72 11.69 -3.59
N GLN A 13 -8.77 10.81 -3.39
CA GLN A 13 -8.26 10.42 -2.07
C GLN A 13 -6.76 10.62 -1.95
N TRP A 14 -6.32 10.95 -0.74
CA TRP A 14 -4.92 11.01 -0.39
C TRP A 14 -4.37 9.63 -0.05
N LEU A 15 -3.13 9.39 -0.44
CA LEU A 15 -2.29 8.30 0.01
C LEU A 15 -1.19 8.84 0.90
N VAL A 16 -0.89 8.10 1.96
CA VAL A 16 0.20 8.38 2.89
C VAL A 16 1.12 7.16 2.92
N TRP A 17 2.41 7.41 2.80
CA TRP A 17 3.44 6.41 2.97
C TRP A 17 3.62 6.04 4.44
N LYS A 18 3.52 4.77 4.79
CA LYS A 18 3.61 4.26 6.17
C LYS A 18 4.93 3.55 6.47
N GLY A 19 5.95 3.73 5.62
CA GLY A 19 7.26 3.13 5.77
C GLY A 19 7.45 1.84 4.98
N ASP A 20 6.38 1.11 4.76
CA ASP A 20 6.35 -0.17 4.06
C ASP A 20 5.41 -0.19 2.85
N ARG A 21 4.36 0.62 2.87
CA ARG A 21 3.37 0.72 1.79
C ARG A 21 2.65 2.06 1.77
N TRP A 22 1.93 2.29 0.69
CA TRP A 22 0.98 3.40 0.58
C TRP A 22 -0.38 2.99 1.14
N MET A 23 -0.97 3.85 1.96
CA MET A 23 -2.30 3.65 2.52
C MET A 23 -3.18 4.84 2.20
N PHE A 24 -4.45 4.58 1.89
CA PHE A 24 -5.44 5.66 1.79
C PHE A 24 -5.61 6.35 3.14
N ASP A 25 -5.70 7.67 3.11
CA ASP A 25 -5.91 8.47 4.33
C ASP A 25 -7.37 8.40 4.77
N GLU A 26 -7.68 7.40 5.58
CA GLU A 26 -9.00 7.22 6.19
C GLU A 26 -9.11 7.94 7.56
N THR A 27 -8.01 8.44 8.09
CA THR A 27 -7.93 8.98 9.47
C THR A 27 -7.69 10.48 9.53
N GLY A 28 -7.59 11.16 8.38
CA GLY A 28 -7.33 12.59 8.31
C GLY A 28 -5.88 12.97 8.60
N GLU A 29 -4.95 12.10 8.24
CA GLU A 29 -3.50 12.36 8.36
C GLU A 29 -3.09 13.63 7.62
N ILE A 30 -3.66 13.85 6.42
CA ILE A 30 -3.38 15.07 5.65
C ILE A 30 -3.70 16.35 6.41
N HIS A 31 -4.80 16.37 7.19
CA HIS A 31 -5.15 17.51 8.02
C HIS A 31 -4.18 17.68 9.19
N ARG A 32 -3.70 16.58 9.79
CA ARG A 32 -2.66 16.64 10.84
C ARG A 32 -1.36 17.22 10.30
N LEU A 33 -0.95 16.77 9.11
CA LEU A 33 0.26 17.29 8.44
C LEU A 33 0.11 18.76 8.05
N ALA A 34 -1.07 19.19 7.57
CA ALA A 34 -1.33 20.61 7.30
C ALA A 34 -1.20 21.47 8.56
N LYS A 35 -1.69 21.00 9.72
CA LYS A 35 -1.49 21.71 11.01
C LYS A 35 -0.01 21.76 11.39
N GLN A 36 0.77 20.72 11.13
CA GLN A 36 2.22 20.74 11.39
C GLN A 36 2.95 21.79 10.54
N VAL A 37 2.49 22.06 9.30
CA VAL A 37 3.03 23.14 8.48
C VAL A 37 2.85 24.49 9.18
N THR A 38 1.69 24.74 9.76
CA THR A 38 1.45 26.01 10.51
C THR A 38 2.30 26.11 11.76
N LEU A 39 2.50 25.01 12.50
CA LEU A 39 3.42 24.97 13.64
C LEU A 39 4.86 25.30 13.22
N GLY A 40 5.33 24.78 12.08
CA GLY A 40 6.64 25.13 11.53
C GLY A 40 6.82 26.63 11.24
N ILE A 41 5.74 27.34 10.86
CA ILE A 41 5.78 28.80 10.68
C ILE A 41 5.98 29.52 12.04
N TYR A 42 5.38 29.01 13.11
CA TYR A 42 5.63 29.54 14.47
C TYR A 42 7.07 29.31 14.92
N GLU A 43 7.64 28.14 14.64
CA GLU A 43 9.04 27.84 14.93
C GLU A 43 9.98 28.78 14.15
N GLU A 44 9.70 29.04 12.85
CA GLU A 44 10.43 30.03 12.07
C GLU A 44 10.31 31.44 12.70
N THR A 45 9.13 31.79 13.18
CA THR A 45 8.88 33.05 13.87
C THR A 45 9.77 33.19 15.11
N ALA A 46 9.85 32.16 15.94
CA ALA A 46 10.67 32.15 17.16
C ALA A 46 12.17 32.31 16.85
N ASN A 47 12.65 31.77 15.74
CA ASN A 47 14.06 31.81 15.32
C ASN A 47 14.43 33.09 14.52
N THR A 48 13.47 33.98 14.25
CA THR A 48 13.68 35.18 13.45
C THR A 48 14.20 36.32 14.35
N THR A 49 15.32 36.94 13.95
CA THR A 49 15.98 38.01 14.70
C THR A 49 15.37 39.41 14.45
N SER A 50 14.78 39.63 13.28
CA SER A 50 14.13 40.90 12.91
C SER A 50 12.73 41.00 13.51
N ASP A 51 12.47 42.05 14.30
CA ASP A 51 11.19 42.25 14.93
C ASP A 51 10.03 42.42 13.94
N ASP A 52 10.27 43.16 12.83
CA ASP A 52 9.23 43.38 11.82
C ASP A 52 8.90 42.05 11.09
N ARG A 53 9.91 41.27 10.75
CA ARG A 53 9.72 39.94 10.14
C ARG A 53 9.02 38.99 11.12
N ARG A 54 9.39 39.02 12.39
CA ARG A 54 8.77 38.21 13.45
C ARG A 54 7.29 38.51 13.57
N ARG A 55 6.90 39.80 13.59
CA ARG A 55 5.48 40.21 13.65
C ARG A 55 4.71 39.79 12.41
N ALA A 56 5.32 39.93 11.23
CA ALA A 56 4.69 39.51 9.97
C ALA A 56 4.46 37.97 9.92
N LEU A 57 5.45 37.18 10.31
CA LEU A 57 5.36 35.70 10.39
C LEU A 57 4.33 35.26 11.43
N ALA A 58 4.28 35.87 12.62
CA ALA A 58 3.29 35.56 13.63
C ALA A 58 1.86 35.82 13.14
N LYS A 59 1.64 36.97 12.46
CA LYS A 59 0.34 37.28 11.86
C LYS A 59 -0.03 36.29 10.75
N PHE A 60 0.95 35.87 9.94
CA PHE A 60 0.74 34.87 8.89
C PHE A 60 0.43 33.48 9.48
N ALA A 61 1.20 33.04 10.49
CA ALA A 61 0.94 31.78 11.20
C ALA A 61 -0.48 31.70 11.75
N ASN A 62 -0.89 32.75 12.51
CA ASN A 62 -2.24 32.86 13.08
C ASN A 62 -3.34 32.76 12.00
N LYS A 63 -3.17 33.44 10.86
CA LYS A 63 -4.12 33.37 9.74
C LYS A 63 -4.14 31.98 9.12
N SER A 64 -2.99 31.29 9.07
CA SER A 64 -2.82 29.97 8.46
C SER A 64 -3.44 28.83 9.27
N GLU A 65 -3.72 29.03 10.55
CA GLU A 65 -4.41 28.04 11.40
C GLU A 65 -5.92 27.94 11.15
N SER A 66 -6.49 28.94 10.46
CA SER A 66 -7.92 28.88 10.18
C SER A 66 -8.28 27.66 9.33
N GLN A 67 -9.43 27.04 9.60
CA GLN A 67 -9.92 25.91 8.82
C GLN A 67 -9.88 26.21 7.32
N ARG A 68 -10.33 27.40 6.92
CA ARG A 68 -10.33 27.83 5.51
C ARG A 68 -8.93 27.83 4.90
N ALA A 69 -7.90 28.24 5.65
CA ALA A 69 -6.53 28.28 5.15
C ALA A 69 -5.96 26.85 5.04
N LEU A 70 -6.21 25.99 6.03
CA LEU A 70 -5.80 24.58 6.00
C LEU A 70 -6.47 23.82 4.84
N ASP A 71 -7.78 24.01 4.63
CA ASP A 71 -8.50 23.38 3.52
C ASP A 71 -7.97 23.87 2.17
N ALA A 72 -7.65 25.17 2.04
CA ALA A 72 -7.04 25.74 0.86
C ALA A 72 -5.64 25.15 0.59
N LEU A 73 -4.81 25.03 1.62
CA LEU A 73 -3.49 24.38 1.55
C LEU A 73 -3.61 22.96 1.03
N ILE A 74 -4.48 22.15 1.65
CA ILE A 74 -4.70 20.75 1.25
C ILE A 74 -5.22 20.66 -0.18
N LYS A 75 -6.12 21.56 -0.57
CA LYS A 75 -6.69 21.58 -1.92
C LYS A 75 -5.64 21.93 -2.97
N LEU A 76 -4.79 22.92 -2.72
CA LEU A 76 -3.72 23.33 -3.63
C LEU A 76 -2.63 22.27 -3.72
N ALA A 77 -2.25 21.65 -2.60
CA ALA A 77 -1.25 20.59 -2.56
C ALA A 77 -1.57 19.40 -3.47
N ARG A 78 -2.85 19.19 -3.83
CA ARG A 78 -3.25 18.09 -4.77
C ARG A 78 -2.64 18.23 -6.15
N THR A 79 -2.23 19.42 -6.56
CA THR A 79 -1.74 19.73 -7.91
C THR A 79 -0.25 20.04 -7.94
N GLU A 80 0.44 19.96 -6.79
CA GLU A 80 1.89 20.16 -6.71
C GLU A 80 2.65 19.02 -7.39
N ASP A 81 3.81 19.34 -7.94
CA ASP A 81 4.65 18.38 -8.64
C ASP A 81 4.94 17.14 -7.78
N GLY A 82 4.75 15.95 -8.38
CA GLY A 82 4.97 14.67 -7.75
C GLY A 82 3.85 14.23 -6.77
N ILE A 83 2.79 15.03 -6.57
CA ILE A 83 1.66 14.66 -5.71
C ILE A 83 0.55 13.92 -6.48
N PRO A 84 0.10 14.38 -7.68
CA PRO A 84 -0.93 13.66 -8.43
C PRO A 84 -0.44 12.28 -8.87
N LEU A 85 -1.31 11.29 -8.69
CA LEU A 85 -1.08 9.90 -9.08
C LEU A 85 -2.34 9.36 -9.75
N ARG A 86 -2.18 8.55 -10.79
CA ARG A 86 -3.31 7.86 -11.43
C ARG A 86 -3.51 6.47 -10.83
N VAL A 87 -4.73 5.99 -10.84
CA VAL A 87 -5.05 4.61 -10.39
C VAL A 87 -4.21 3.56 -11.12
N SER A 88 -3.94 3.76 -12.41
CA SER A 88 -3.13 2.85 -13.23
C SER A 88 -1.66 2.72 -12.80
N GLU A 89 -1.19 3.59 -11.92
CA GLU A 89 0.17 3.54 -11.37
C GLU A 89 0.22 2.77 -10.05
N LEU A 90 -0.94 2.54 -9.41
CA LEU A 90 -1.03 1.75 -8.19
C LEU A 90 -0.90 0.26 -8.49
N ASP A 91 -0.12 -0.43 -7.66
CA ASP A 91 0.06 -1.89 -7.76
C ASP A 91 0.38 -2.37 -9.19
N LYS A 92 1.07 -1.54 -9.97
CA LYS A 92 1.29 -1.72 -11.41
C LYS A 92 2.10 -2.97 -11.75
N ASN A 93 3.00 -3.36 -10.88
CA ASN A 93 3.83 -4.54 -11.13
C ASN A 93 3.14 -5.81 -10.65
N PRO A 94 2.63 -6.68 -11.55
CA PRO A 94 1.84 -7.85 -11.19
C PRO A 94 2.65 -8.95 -10.49
N TYR A 95 3.96 -8.81 -10.40
CA TYR A 95 4.86 -9.77 -9.73
C TYR A 95 5.32 -9.30 -8.35
N LEU A 96 4.80 -8.19 -7.84
CA LEU A 96 5.13 -7.72 -6.50
C LEU A 96 3.94 -7.96 -5.57
N LEU A 97 4.17 -8.77 -4.55
CA LEU A 97 3.19 -9.06 -3.51
C LEU A 97 3.59 -8.36 -2.21
N GLY A 98 2.80 -7.39 -1.78
CA GLY A 98 2.96 -6.75 -0.48
C GLY A 98 2.57 -7.70 0.64
N ILE A 99 3.41 -7.79 1.68
CA ILE A 99 3.20 -8.62 2.88
C ILE A 99 3.64 -7.86 4.13
N ASN A 100 3.37 -8.39 5.33
CA ASN A 100 3.65 -7.69 6.60
C ASN A 100 5.12 -7.29 6.79
N ASN A 101 6.07 -8.06 6.30
CA ASN A 101 7.50 -7.81 6.47
C ASN A 101 8.22 -7.36 5.18
N GLY A 102 7.48 -6.87 4.19
CA GLY A 102 8.07 -6.31 2.98
C GLY A 102 7.31 -6.63 1.70
N VAL A 103 8.03 -6.85 0.62
CA VAL A 103 7.50 -7.19 -0.70
C VAL A 103 8.20 -8.42 -1.22
N ILE A 104 7.43 -9.40 -1.66
CA ILE A 104 7.95 -10.57 -2.36
C ILE A 104 7.97 -10.27 -3.86
N ASN A 105 9.13 -10.46 -4.47
CA ASN A 105 9.23 -10.57 -5.91
C ASN A 105 8.89 -12.01 -6.31
N LEU A 106 7.70 -12.22 -6.86
CA LEU A 106 7.19 -13.55 -7.20
C LEU A 106 7.98 -14.24 -8.32
N ARG A 107 8.72 -13.49 -9.15
CA ARG A 107 9.59 -14.09 -10.16
C ARG A 107 10.90 -14.61 -9.57
N ALA A 108 11.45 -13.89 -8.61
CA ALA A 108 12.71 -14.22 -7.98
C ALA A 108 12.55 -15.07 -6.72
N GLY A 109 11.33 -15.18 -6.18
CA GLY A 109 11.07 -15.84 -4.90
C GLY A 109 11.75 -15.16 -3.71
N SER A 110 12.04 -13.85 -3.81
CA SER A 110 12.85 -13.13 -2.84
C SER A 110 12.07 -12.04 -2.12
N LEU A 111 12.30 -11.96 -0.79
CA LEU A 111 11.80 -10.88 0.05
C LEU A 111 12.73 -9.68 -0.02
N ARG A 112 12.18 -8.48 -0.05
CA ARG A 112 12.90 -7.21 0.11
C ARG A 112 12.01 -6.14 0.73
N THR A 113 12.60 -5.03 1.12
CA THR A 113 11.85 -3.86 1.56
C THR A 113 11.07 -3.23 0.40
N SER A 114 9.89 -2.70 0.70
CA SER A 114 9.10 -1.91 -0.24
C SER A 114 9.75 -0.55 -0.51
N THR A 115 9.54 -0.01 -1.71
CA THR A 115 9.98 1.35 -2.05
C THR A 115 8.77 2.22 -2.43
N GLN A 116 8.88 3.52 -2.15
CA GLN A 116 7.81 4.48 -2.44
C GLN A 116 7.42 4.51 -3.93
N SER A 117 8.40 4.32 -4.82
CA SER A 117 8.21 4.39 -6.28
C SER A 117 7.38 3.23 -6.86
N GLU A 118 7.12 2.20 -6.08
CA GLU A 118 6.36 1.03 -6.52
C GLU A 118 4.85 1.19 -6.32
N TYR A 119 4.45 2.18 -5.55
CA TYR A 119 3.04 2.51 -5.25
C TYR A 119 2.21 1.29 -4.83
N ILE A 120 2.80 0.40 -4.01
CA ILE A 120 2.11 -0.78 -3.49
C ILE A 120 1.11 -0.32 -2.43
N THR A 121 -0.16 -0.67 -2.63
CA THR A 121 -1.25 -0.37 -1.70
C THR A 121 -1.85 -1.62 -1.09
N LYS A 122 -1.80 -2.75 -1.81
CA LYS A 122 -2.37 -4.03 -1.39
C LYS A 122 -1.41 -4.80 -0.50
N LEU A 123 -1.97 -5.46 0.51
CA LEU A 123 -1.20 -6.25 1.46
C LEU A 123 -1.88 -7.60 1.70
N ALA A 124 -1.16 -8.69 1.52
CA ALA A 124 -1.53 -9.97 2.11
C ALA A 124 -1.07 -9.97 3.59
N PRO A 125 -1.98 -10.21 4.57
CA PRO A 125 -1.66 -10.10 5.99
C PRO A 125 -0.88 -11.32 6.50
N VAL A 126 0.20 -11.65 5.81
CA VAL A 126 1.09 -12.76 6.12
C VAL A 126 2.53 -12.28 6.25
N THR A 127 3.35 -13.05 6.96
CA THR A 127 4.78 -12.81 7.10
C THR A 127 5.53 -13.92 6.36
N PHE A 128 6.42 -13.55 5.47
CA PHE A 128 7.27 -14.51 4.77
C PHE A 128 8.46 -14.90 5.65
N ASN A 129 8.65 -16.20 5.80
CA ASN A 129 9.82 -16.79 6.44
C ASN A 129 10.39 -17.84 5.48
N PRO A 130 11.61 -17.69 4.96
CA PRO A 130 12.20 -18.61 4.01
C PRO A 130 12.46 -20.01 4.59
N ASP A 131 12.59 -20.10 5.92
CA ASP A 131 12.85 -21.38 6.62
C ASP A 131 11.54 -22.10 7.00
N GLU A 132 10.40 -21.50 6.75
CA GLU A 132 9.11 -22.09 7.10
C GLU A 132 8.73 -23.20 6.15
N THR A 133 8.29 -24.31 6.72
CA THR A 133 7.76 -25.45 5.97
C THR A 133 6.26 -25.56 6.16
N CYS A 134 5.56 -26.16 5.21
CA CYS A 134 4.10 -26.29 5.24
C CYS A 134 3.63 -27.76 5.27
N PRO A 135 4.07 -28.60 6.21
CA PRO A 135 3.78 -30.04 6.20
C PRO A 135 2.29 -30.36 6.31
N LYS A 136 1.54 -29.55 7.05
CA LYS A 136 0.07 -29.71 7.16
C LYS A 136 -0.63 -29.45 5.84
N TRP A 137 -0.17 -28.43 5.11
CA TRP A 137 -0.71 -28.08 3.79
C TRP A 137 -0.39 -29.19 2.77
N LEU A 138 0.84 -29.65 2.72
CA LEU A 138 1.26 -30.73 1.82
C LEU A 138 0.48 -32.02 2.10
N LYS A 139 0.31 -32.38 3.37
CA LYS A 139 -0.50 -33.54 3.78
C LYS A 139 -1.98 -33.38 3.38
N PHE A 140 -2.51 -32.16 3.55
CA PHE A 140 -3.90 -31.86 3.13
C PHE A 140 -4.06 -32.07 1.62
N LEU A 141 -3.15 -31.54 0.79
CA LEU A 141 -3.20 -31.71 -0.67
C LEU A 141 -3.11 -33.19 -1.07
N ASP A 142 -2.18 -33.93 -0.46
CA ASP A 142 -2.01 -35.36 -0.71
C ASP A 142 -3.30 -36.13 -0.40
N GLN A 143 -3.92 -35.91 0.74
CA GLN A 143 -5.18 -36.54 1.14
C GLN A 143 -6.35 -36.11 0.24
N ALA A 144 -6.48 -34.81 -0.07
CA ALA A 144 -7.58 -34.30 -0.87
C ALA A 144 -7.54 -34.79 -2.33
N MET A 145 -6.34 -35.02 -2.86
CA MET A 145 -6.11 -35.50 -4.23
C MET A 145 -5.85 -37.04 -4.31
N GLY A 146 -5.93 -37.75 -3.18
CA GLY A 146 -5.74 -39.20 -3.17
C GLY A 146 -4.33 -39.65 -3.60
N GLY A 147 -3.31 -38.79 -3.36
CA GLY A 147 -1.94 -39.06 -3.75
C GLY A 147 -1.60 -38.77 -5.23
N ASP A 148 -2.53 -38.18 -5.98
CA ASP A 148 -2.31 -37.81 -7.39
C ASP A 148 -1.32 -36.61 -7.46
N LYS A 149 -0.07 -36.93 -7.77
CA LYS A 149 1.04 -35.95 -7.82
C LYS A 149 0.86 -34.93 -8.94
N ASP A 150 0.32 -35.30 -10.08
CA ASP A 150 0.12 -34.42 -11.22
C ASP A 150 -0.95 -33.35 -10.86
N MET A 151 -2.00 -33.79 -10.20
CA MET A 151 -3.04 -32.88 -9.71
C MET A 151 -2.52 -31.94 -8.61
N ILE A 152 -1.70 -32.43 -7.68
CA ILE A 152 -1.09 -31.61 -6.62
C ILE A 152 -0.18 -30.53 -7.25
N GLU A 153 0.65 -30.91 -8.21
CA GLU A 153 1.51 -29.96 -8.93
C GLU A 153 0.70 -28.92 -9.72
N TYR A 154 -0.40 -29.35 -10.33
CA TYR A 154 -1.32 -28.44 -11.01
C TYR A 154 -1.95 -27.43 -10.04
N LEU A 155 -2.39 -27.86 -8.86
CA LEU A 155 -2.92 -26.98 -7.82
C LEU A 155 -1.86 -25.99 -7.30
N GLN A 156 -0.61 -26.40 -7.19
CA GLN A 156 0.50 -25.49 -6.84
C GLN A 156 0.69 -24.40 -7.90
N ARG A 157 0.62 -24.78 -9.18
CA ARG A 157 0.70 -23.80 -10.29
C ARG A 157 -0.48 -22.82 -10.27
N ILE A 158 -1.71 -23.30 -10.01
CA ILE A 158 -2.88 -22.44 -9.85
C ILE A 158 -2.69 -21.46 -8.69
N ALA A 159 -2.25 -21.95 -7.53
CA ALA A 159 -1.99 -21.10 -6.36
C ALA A 159 -0.92 -20.05 -6.66
N GLY A 160 0.20 -20.45 -7.28
CA GLY A 160 1.27 -19.53 -7.68
C GLY A 160 0.80 -18.49 -8.69
N TYR A 161 0.02 -18.88 -9.69
CA TYR A 161 -0.57 -17.96 -10.66
C TYR A 161 -1.54 -16.95 -9.97
N SER A 162 -2.34 -17.43 -9.04
CA SER A 162 -3.32 -16.59 -8.31
C SER A 162 -2.68 -15.57 -7.38
N LEU A 163 -1.41 -15.75 -6.99
CA LEU A 163 -0.65 -14.73 -6.25
C LEU A 163 -0.21 -13.57 -7.13
N THR A 164 -0.16 -13.76 -8.45
CA THR A 164 0.21 -12.70 -9.39
C THR A 164 -1.00 -11.84 -9.76
N GLY A 165 -0.74 -10.63 -10.24
CA GLY A 165 -1.77 -9.78 -10.86
C GLY A 165 -1.99 -10.06 -12.35
N ILE A 166 -1.51 -11.20 -12.87
CA ILE A 166 -1.56 -11.52 -14.32
C ILE A 166 -2.89 -12.16 -14.67
N THR A 167 -3.45 -11.73 -15.79
CA THR A 167 -4.69 -12.29 -16.36
C THR A 167 -4.51 -12.76 -17.80
N THR A 168 -3.27 -12.92 -18.26
CA THR A 168 -2.94 -13.25 -19.66
C THR A 168 -3.48 -14.60 -20.11
N GLU A 169 -3.58 -15.55 -19.17
CA GLU A 169 -4.09 -16.90 -19.48
C GLU A 169 -5.61 -16.93 -19.68
N GLN A 170 -6.33 -15.90 -19.27
CA GLN A 170 -7.79 -15.78 -19.38
C GLN A 170 -8.53 -17.04 -18.91
N GLN A 171 -8.04 -17.68 -17.84
CA GLN A 171 -8.54 -18.95 -17.33
C GLN A 171 -9.51 -18.73 -16.16
N LEU A 172 -10.53 -19.59 -16.10
CA LEU A 172 -11.41 -19.78 -14.96
C LEU A 172 -11.15 -21.15 -14.34
N PHE A 173 -10.78 -21.17 -13.05
CA PHE A 173 -10.60 -22.43 -12.33
C PHE A 173 -11.92 -22.83 -11.67
N PHE A 174 -12.45 -23.98 -12.05
CA PHE A 174 -13.70 -24.49 -11.52
C PHE A 174 -13.43 -25.72 -10.62
N LEU A 175 -13.59 -25.54 -9.31
CA LEU A 175 -13.43 -26.62 -8.32
C LEU A 175 -14.75 -27.34 -8.13
N TYR A 176 -14.84 -28.59 -8.57
CA TYR A 176 -16.04 -29.41 -8.42
C TYR A 176 -15.73 -30.72 -7.68
N GLY A 177 -16.77 -31.38 -7.21
CA GLY A 177 -16.68 -32.68 -6.53
C GLY A 177 -17.76 -32.86 -5.46
N PHE A 178 -17.91 -34.07 -4.98
CA PHE A 178 -18.85 -34.40 -3.91
C PHE A 178 -18.46 -33.68 -2.61
N GLY A 179 -19.37 -33.60 -1.61
CA GLY A 179 -19.12 -32.92 -0.36
C GLY A 179 -17.88 -33.43 0.40
N ALA A 180 -17.38 -32.62 1.34
CA ALA A 180 -16.28 -32.95 2.26
C ALA A 180 -14.93 -33.35 1.61
N ASN A 181 -14.59 -32.80 0.44
CA ASN A 181 -13.36 -33.11 -0.31
C ASN A 181 -12.33 -31.95 -0.32
N GLY A 182 -12.38 -31.05 0.65
CA GLY A 182 -11.35 -30.03 0.86
C GLY A 182 -11.44 -28.78 0.00
N LYS A 183 -12.42 -28.61 -0.92
CA LYS A 183 -12.54 -27.41 -1.79
C LYS A 183 -12.53 -26.08 -1.00
N SER A 184 -13.37 -26.00 0.05
CA SER A 184 -13.47 -24.79 0.89
C SER A 184 -12.23 -24.53 1.78
N VAL A 185 -11.35 -25.51 1.90
CA VAL A 185 -10.07 -25.37 2.62
C VAL A 185 -8.98 -24.89 1.68
N PHE A 186 -9.08 -25.26 0.39
CA PHE A 186 -8.13 -24.83 -0.63
C PHE A 186 -8.31 -23.36 -1.01
N VAL A 187 -9.54 -22.86 -1.08
CA VAL A 187 -9.91 -21.47 -1.41
C VAL A 187 -9.99 -20.62 -0.14
#